data_b12b12a708c722453938f4d5da67f6c5
#
_entry.id   b12b12a708c722453938f4d5da67f6c5
#
_cell.length_a   1.000
_cell.length_b   1.000
_cell.length_c   1.000
_cell.angle_alpha   90.00
_cell.angle_beta   90.00
_cell.angle_gamma   90.00
#
_symmetry.space_group_name_H-M   'P 1'
#
loop_
_entity.id
_entity.type
_entity.pdbx_description
1 polymer ?
#
loop_
_entity_poly.entity_id
_entity_poly.type
_entity_poly.pdbx_seq_one_letter_code
_entity_poly.pdbx_strand_id
1 'polypeptide(L)'
;KGKKNIMRRIRIFVAYDGTNYCGWQIQPNGITIEEKLNKALNRLTREDIRVIGASRTDSGVHALGNVAVFDTESPIPPERFSYALNQRLPEDIVVVKSDEVPLDWHPRYQENISKTYEYHIYNAAVPNPLKTRYCTFVSFPMDVEAMRAGAKYLVGEHDFVSFCNIRTNTQDTVRTVYDLIIEKKDDEIVLRVTGNGFLYNMVRIIAGVLIRVGRGFYAPEKVKEILDAKVHTSEGATAPPNGL
;
A
#
# COMPACT_ATOMS: atom_id res chain seq x y z
N LYS A 1 31.47 -34.48 1.78
CA LYS A 1 30.02 -34.76 1.67
C LYS A 1 29.32 -33.41 1.60
N GLY A 2 28.97 -32.91 0.40
CA GLY A 2 28.21 -31.68 0.25
C GLY A 2 26.84 -31.86 0.90
N LYS A 3 26.49 -30.97 1.84
CA LYS A 3 25.11 -30.86 2.29
C LYS A 3 24.28 -30.48 1.07
N LYS A 4 23.33 -31.32 0.67
CA LYS A 4 22.31 -30.98 -0.33
C LYS A 4 21.57 -29.78 0.25
N ASN A 5 21.72 -28.60 -0.33
CA ASN A 5 20.92 -27.43 0.08
C ASN A 5 19.45 -27.74 -0.24
N ILE A 6 18.60 -27.55 0.74
CA ILE A 6 17.15 -27.78 0.61
C ILE A 6 16.52 -26.43 0.27
N MET A 7 15.64 -26.43 -0.71
CA MET A 7 14.83 -25.25 -1.06
C MET A 7 13.98 -24.84 0.12
N ARG A 8 14.00 -23.54 0.46
CA ARG A 8 13.25 -22.94 1.56
C ARG A 8 12.53 -21.70 1.07
N ARG A 9 11.39 -21.38 1.64
CA ARG A 9 10.69 -20.12 1.39
C ARG A 9 10.91 -19.15 2.53
N ILE A 10 11.46 -18.01 2.20
CA ILE A 10 11.73 -16.92 3.14
C ILE A 10 10.71 -15.82 2.94
N ARG A 11 10.06 -15.42 4.03
CA ARG A 11 9.17 -14.25 4.09
C ARG A 11 9.95 -13.06 4.60
N ILE A 12 9.76 -11.91 3.96
CA ILE A 12 10.35 -10.63 4.34
C ILE A 12 9.26 -9.58 4.49
N PHE A 13 9.48 -8.65 5.42
CA PHE A 13 8.66 -7.46 5.65
C PHE A 13 9.48 -6.26 5.20
N VAL A 14 8.99 -5.51 4.20
CA VAL A 14 9.75 -4.47 3.53
C VAL A 14 9.11 -3.11 3.77
N ALA A 15 9.85 -2.21 4.40
CA ALA A 15 9.51 -0.80 4.50
C ALA A 15 10.23 -0.03 3.39
N TYR A 16 9.59 0.98 2.80
CA TYR A 16 10.22 1.82 1.78
C TYR A 16 9.59 3.19 1.66
N ASP A 17 10.43 4.18 1.37
CA ASP A 17 10.02 5.47 0.82
C ASP A 17 9.88 5.33 -0.70
N GLY A 18 8.65 5.34 -1.20
CA GLY A 18 8.33 5.12 -2.60
C GLY A 18 8.58 6.32 -3.52
N THR A 19 9.00 7.47 -3.00
CA THR A 19 9.12 8.75 -3.73
C THR A 19 9.89 8.62 -5.05
N ASN A 20 10.98 7.86 -5.04
CA ASN A 20 11.89 7.70 -6.19
C ASN A 20 11.61 6.44 -7.03
N TYR A 21 10.50 5.75 -6.77
CA TYR A 21 10.20 4.46 -7.38
C TYR A 21 8.91 4.50 -8.19
N CYS A 22 8.91 3.77 -9.30
CA CYS A 22 7.73 3.53 -10.12
C CYS A 22 6.83 2.43 -9.54
N GLY A 23 6.65 2.42 -8.21
CA GLY A 23 5.88 1.46 -7.46
C GLY A 23 6.64 0.17 -7.14
N TRP A 24 5.86 -0.82 -6.71
CA TRP A 24 6.41 -2.13 -6.33
C TRP A 24 6.86 -2.96 -7.55
N GLN A 25 5.96 -3.20 -8.49
CA GLN A 25 6.13 -4.21 -9.55
C GLN A 25 7.09 -3.77 -10.63
N ILE A 26 7.98 -4.68 -11.06
CA ILE A 26 8.90 -4.48 -12.18
C ILE A 26 8.12 -4.07 -13.43
N GLN A 27 8.58 -2.99 -14.06
CA GLN A 27 8.06 -2.45 -15.30
C GLN A 27 9.18 -1.77 -16.10
N PRO A 28 9.04 -1.66 -17.46
CA PRO A 28 10.12 -1.16 -18.30
C PRO A 28 10.43 0.34 -18.11
N ASN A 29 9.49 1.10 -17.53
CA ASN A 29 9.52 2.57 -17.56
C ASN A 29 10.18 3.21 -16.33
N GLY A 30 10.80 2.44 -15.43
CA GLY A 30 11.47 3.01 -14.26
C GLY A 30 11.91 2.01 -13.22
N ILE A 31 12.61 2.52 -12.21
CA ILE A 31 13.13 1.72 -11.11
C ILE A 31 12.00 1.37 -10.14
N THR A 32 11.96 0.12 -9.68
CA THR A 32 10.92 -0.39 -8.79
C THR A 32 11.48 -1.05 -7.54
N ILE A 33 10.66 -1.19 -6.51
CA ILE A 33 11.05 -1.84 -5.24
C ILE A 33 11.42 -3.31 -5.48
N GLU A 34 10.58 -4.05 -6.22
CA GLU A 34 10.81 -5.46 -6.56
C GLU A 34 12.14 -5.67 -7.31
N GLU A 35 12.49 -4.78 -8.25
CA GLU A 35 13.75 -4.84 -8.96
C GLU A 35 14.96 -4.69 -8.02
N LYS A 36 14.90 -3.75 -7.06
CA LYS A 36 15.97 -3.54 -6.09
C LYS A 36 16.14 -4.76 -5.16
N LEU A 37 15.03 -5.33 -4.70
CA LEU A 37 15.04 -6.54 -3.87
C LEU A 37 15.64 -7.72 -4.63
N ASN A 38 15.19 -7.99 -5.86
CA ASN A 38 15.71 -9.07 -6.70
C ASN A 38 17.23 -8.92 -6.93
N LYS A 39 17.69 -7.72 -7.29
CA LYS A 39 19.13 -7.44 -7.48
C LYS A 39 19.94 -7.66 -6.20
N ALA A 40 19.42 -7.24 -5.04
CA ALA A 40 20.09 -7.44 -3.75
C ALA A 40 20.17 -8.93 -3.38
N LEU A 41 19.07 -9.67 -3.55
CA LEU A 41 19.00 -11.12 -3.30
C LEU A 41 19.95 -11.88 -4.22
N ASN A 42 19.92 -11.62 -5.53
CA ASN A 42 20.77 -12.31 -6.50
C ASN A 42 22.28 -12.08 -6.22
N ARG A 43 22.64 -10.88 -5.79
CA ARG A 43 24.02 -10.58 -5.35
C ARG A 43 24.39 -11.28 -4.03
N LEU A 44 23.42 -11.42 -3.11
CA LEU A 44 23.63 -12.03 -1.80
C LEU A 44 23.80 -13.55 -1.89
N THR A 45 22.91 -14.21 -2.63
CA THR A 45 22.80 -15.68 -2.69
C THR A 45 23.51 -16.29 -3.89
N ARG A 46 23.73 -15.50 -4.96
CA ARG A 46 24.19 -15.94 -6.29
C ARG A 46 23.19 -16.85 -7.00
N GLU A 47 21.91 -16.73 -6.63
CA GLU A 47 20.78 -17.42 -7.25
C GLU A 47 19.94 -16.42 -8.07
N ASP A 48 19.20 -16.89 -9.08
CA ASP A 48 18.22 -16.05 -9.80
C ASP A 48 16.88 -16.04 -9.04
N ILE A 49 16.80 -15.16 -8.07
CA ILE A 49 15.65 -15.03 -7.17
C ILE A 49 14.70 -13.95 -7.66
N ARG A 50 13.41 -14.24 -7.59
CA ARG A 50 12.32 -13.29 -7.81
C ARG A 50 11.39 -13.26 -6.62
N VAL A 51 11.18 -12.09 -6.05
CA VAL A 51 10.25 -11.92 -4.94
C VAL A 51 8.80 -11.91 -5.41
N ILE A 52 7.91 -12.42 -4.57
CA ILE A 52 6.45 -12.36 -4.77
C ILE A 52 5.87 -11.47 -3.67
N GLY A 53 5.42 -10.28 -4.01
CA GLY A 53 4.86 -9.32 -3.06
C GLY A 53 3.37 -9.52 -2.78
N ALA A 54 2.93 -9.23 -1.57
CA ALA A 54 1.53 -9.24 -1.15
C ALA A 54 0.72 -8.10 -1.78
N SER A 55 1.32 -6.92 -1.84
CA SER A 55 0.68 -5.71 -2.36
C SER A 55 1.51 -5.09 -3.48
N ARG A 56 0.82 -4.63 -4.52
CA ARG A 56 1.40 -3.83 -5.60
C ARG A 56 1.08 -2.38 -5.28
N THR A 57 2.03 -1.65 -4.70
CA THR A 57 1.89 -0.22 -4.47
C THR A 57 2.15 0.56 -5.75
N ASP A 58 1.44 1.68 -5.91
CA ASP A 58 1.61 2.58 -7.06
C ASP A 58 2.91 3.38 -6.99
N SER A 59 3.26 4.04 -8.08
CA SER A 59 4.38 4.98 -8.13
C SER A 59 4.24 6.06 -7.05
N GLY A 60 5.30 6.28 -6.28
CA GLY A 60 5.34 7.28 -5.21
C GLY A 60 4.68 6.88 -3.89
N VAL A 61 4.07 5.69 -3.80
CA VAL A 61 3.43 5.17 -2.58
C VAL A 61 4.47 4.50 -1.68
N HIS A 62 4.36 4.75 -0.38
CA HIS A 62 5.25 4.23 0.67
C HIS A 62 4.73 2.91 1.25
N ALA A 63 5.54 2.26 2.07
CA ALA A 63 5.10 1.14 2.91
C ALA A 63 5.91 1.05 4.20
N LEU A 64 5.24 0.68 5.29
CA LEU A 64 5.88 0.35 6.57
C LEU A 64 6.19 -1.15 6.69
N GLY A 65 5.54 -2.01 5.90
CA GLY A 65 5.73 -3.45 6.01
C GLY A 65 5.02 -4.23 4.91
N ASN A 66 5.35 -3.98 3.63
CA ASN A 66 4.84 -4.81 2.55
C ASN A 66 5.47 -6.20 2.64
N VAL A 67 4.64 -7.24 2.66
CA VAL A 67 5.08 -8.62 2.80
C VAL A 67 5.47 -9.18 1.45
N ALA A 68 6.62 -9.85 1.38
CA ALA A 68 7.03 -10.59 0.19
C ALA A 68 7.68 -11.94 0.57
N VAL A 69 7.71 -12.87 -0.37
CA VAL A 69 8.42 -14.14 -0.22
C VAL A 69 9.34 -14.37 -1.40
N PHE A 70 10.34 -15.21 -1.16
CA PHE A 70 11.21 -15.77 -2.19
C PHE A 70 11.68 -17.17 -1.78
N ASP A 71 12.02 -17.98 -2.78
CA ASP A 71 12.59 -19.31 -2.58
C ASP A 71 14.10 -19.27 -2.76
N THR A 72 14.85 -20.01 -1.92
CA THR A 72 16.30 -20.06 -1.94
C THR A 72 16.84 -21.37 -1.39
N GLU A 73 17.98 -21.81 -1.90
CA GLU A 73 18.80 -22.89 -1.33
C GLU A 73 19.94 -22.35 -0.45
N SER A 74 20.05 -21.02 -0.31
CA SER A 74 21.10 -20.38 0.48
C SER A 74 21.11 -20.87 1.93
N PRO A 75 22.26 -21.15 2.53
CA PRO A 75 22.39 -21.59 3.93
C PRO A 75 22.21 -20.46 4.95
N ILE A 76 21.99 -19.22 4.52
CA ILE A 76 21.80 -18.07 5.42
C ILE A 76 20.60 -18.35 6.35
N PRO A 77 20.75 -18.21 7.69
CA PRO A 77 19.64 -18.36 8.60
C PRO A 77 18.46 -17.42 8.23
N PRO A 78 17.20 -17.88 8.30
CA PRO A 78 16.04 -17.12 7.83
C PRO A 78 15.95 -15.70 8.41
N GLU A 79 16.20 -15.57 9.71
CA GLU A 79 16.18 -14.28 10.43
C GLU A 79 17.35 -13.36 10.08
N ARG A 80 18.39 -13.87 9.43
CA ARG A 80 19.57 -13.10 9.02
C ARG A 80 19.46 -12.47 7.65
N PHE A 81 18.48 -12.88 6.84
CA PHE A 81 18.27 -12.25 5.53
C PHE A 81 18.00 -10.75 5.63
N SER A 82 17.24 -10.30 6.66
CA SER A 82 16.99 -8.87 6.86
C SER A 82 18.28 -8.07 7.01
N TYR A 83 19.20 -8.52 7.85
CA TYR A 83 20.49 -7.86 8.05
C TYR A 83 21.38 -7.89 6.80
N ALA A 84 21.45 -9.04 6.14
CA ALA A 84 22.30 -9.22 4.95
C ALA A 84 21.80 -8.40 3.75
N LEU A 85 20.47 -8.27 3.60
CA LEU A 85 19.85 -7.48 2.54
C LEU A 85 20.03 -5.97 2.77
N ASN A 86 19.87 -5.50 4.01
CA ASN A 86 20.00 -4.08 4.34
C ASN A 86 21.41 -3.52 4.09
N GLN A 87 22.42 -4.37 4.03
CA GLN A 87 23.77 -3.96 3.62
C GLN A 87 23.92 -3.76 2.10
N ARG A 88 22.93 -4.12 1.30
CA ARG A 88 22.95 -4.11 -0.17
C ARG A 88 21.83 -3.30 -0.79
N LEU A 89 20.83 -2.98 -0.01
CA LEU A 89 19.71 -2.13 -0.40
C LEU A 89 20.08 -0.65 -0.24
N PRO A 90 19.47 0.24 -1.01
CA PRO A 90 19.57 1.68 -0.79
C PRO A 90 18.86 2.06 0.52
N GLU A 91 19.17 3.24 1.08
CA GLU A 91 18.67 3.70 2.38
C GLU A 91 17.15 3.84 2.45
N ASP A 92 16.50 4.03 1.31
CA ASP A 92 15.05 4.20 1.18
C ASP A 92 14.28 2.86 1.05
N ILE A 93 14.97 1.70 1.15
CA ILE A 93 14.35 0.35 1.20
C ILE A 93 14.98 -0.44 2.34
N VAL A 94 14.16 -0.90 3.29
CA VAL A 94 14.61 -1.65 4.46
C VAL A 94 13.80 -2.93 4.63
N VAL A 95 14.48 -4.05 4.79
CA VAL A 95 13.88 -5.30 5.25
C VAL A 95 13.83 -5.29 6.78
N VAL A 96 12.65 -5.07 7.33
CA VAL A 96 12.44 -4.92 8.78
C VAL A 96 12.58 -6.25 9.52
N LYS A 97 12.11 -7.33 8.88
CA LYS A 97 12.11 -8.68 9.44
C LYS A 97 12.18 -9.71 8.33
N SER A 98 12.76 -10.87 8.63
CA SER A 98 12.73 -12.06 7.79
C SER A 98 12.54 -13.33 8.63
N ASP A 99 11.78 -14.28 8.11
CA ASP A 99 11.52 -15.59 8.72
C ASP A 99 11.25 -16.65 7.63
N GLU A 100 11.29 -17.92 8.02
CA GLU A 100 10.95 -19.02 7.12
C GLU A 100 9.46 -19.38 7.22
N VAL A 101 8.85 -19.69 6.08
CA VAL A 101 7.46 -20.12 5.98
C VAL A 101 7.37 -21.40 5.13
N PRO A 102 6.29 -22.17 5.21
CA PRO A 102 6.09 -23.33 4.32
C PRO A 102 6.20 -22.97 2.85
N LEU A 103 6.68 -23.90 2.01
CA LEU A 103 6.87 -23.66 0.57
C LEU A 103 5.58 -23.34 -0.19
N ASP A 104 4.43 -23.76 0.29
CA ASP A 104 3.10 -23.47 -0.24
C ASP A 104 2.52 -22.15 0.27
N TRP A 105 3.17 -21.49 1.25
CA TRP A 105 2.71 -20.22 1.78
C TRP A 105 2.79 -19.13 0.70
N HIS A 106 1.65 -18.44 0.44
CA HIS A 106 1.60 -17.39 -0.57
C HIS A 106 1.12 -16.07 0.03
N PRO A 107 1.79 -14.92 -0.21
CA PRO A 107 1.50 -13.66 0.49
C PRO A 107 0.14 -13.03 0.15
N ARG A 108 -0.59 -13.55 -0.85
CA ARG A 108 -1.90 -13.03 -1.28
C ARG A 108 -3.07 -13.96 -0.98
N TYR A 109 -2.82 -15.25 -0.72
CA TYR A 109 -3.85 -16.28 -0.68
C TYR A 109 -3.87 -17.03 0.66
N GLN A 110 -3.74 -16.30 1.77
CA GLN A 110 -3.89 -16.86 3.10
C GLN A 110 -5.29 -16.55 3.63
N GLU A 111 -5.87 -17.48 4.35
CA GLU A 111 -7.10 -17.23 5.10
C GLU A 111 -6.86 -16.16 6.16
N ASN A 112 -7.84 -15.29 6.36
CA ASN A 112 -7.83 -14.23 7.37
C ASN A 112 -6.72 -13.16 7.20
N ILE A 113 -6.19 -12.95 5.99
CA ILE A 113 -5.33 -11.79 5.73
C ILE A 113 -6.17 -10.53 5.70
N SER A 114 -5.74 -9.52 6.45
CA SER A 114 -6.17 -8.13 6.29
C SER A 114 -5.00 -7.27 5.84
N LYS A 115 -5.32 -6.19 5.12
CA LYS A 115 -4.38 -5.13 4.74
C LYS A 115 -4.87 -3.83 5.32
N THR A 116 -3.95 -3.08 5.91
CA THR A 116 -4.22 -1.73 6.42
C THR A 116 -3.40 -0.73 5.65
N TYR A 117 -4.06 0.33 5.20
CA TYR A 117 -3.43 1.49 4.59
C TYR A 117 -3.74 2.74 5.39
N GLU A 118 -2.79 3.65 5.47
CA GLU A 118 -2.97 4.97 6.05
C GLU A 118 -2.75 6.03 4.98
N TYR A 119 -3.69 6.97 4.88
CA TYR A 119 -3.54 8.14 4.03
C TYR A 119 -3.39 9.40 4.91
N HIS A 120 -2.26 10.07 4.77
CA HIS A 120 -1.87 11.21 5.59
C HIS A 120 -2.12 12.53 4.87
N ILE A 121 -2.82 13.45 5.53
CA ILE A 121 -3.12 14.79 5.07
C ILE A 121 -2.52 15.77 6.06
N TYR A 122 -1.74 16.73 5.55
CA TYR A 122 -1.29 17.89 6.30
C TYR A 122 -2.25 19.04 6.01
N ASN A 123 -3.09 19.41 7.00
CA ASN A 123 -4.15 20.41 6.88
C ASN A 123 -3.78 21.68 7.65
N ALA A 124 -3.13 22.61 7.00
CA ALA A 124 -2.66 23.87 7.57
C ALA A 124 -2.75 25.01 6.55
N ALA A 125 -2.68 26.26 7.00
CA ALA A 125 -2.74 27.43 6.11
C ALA A 125 -1.56 27.51 5.13
N VAL A 126 -0.38 27.01 5.53
CA VAL A 126 0.87 27.02 4.74
C VAL A 126 1.49 25.63 4.71
N PRO A 127 2.19 25.25 3.62
CA PRO A 127 2.83 23.95 3.53
C PRO A 127 4.04 23.86 4.49
N ASN A 128 4.36 22.64 4.91
CA ASN A 128 5.57 22.32 5.68
C ASN A 128 6.48 21.41 4.83
N PRO A 129 7.69 21.84 4.44
CA PRO A 129 8.58 21.05 3.58
C PRO A 129 9.02 19.71 4.23
N LEU A 130 8.97 19.60 5.56
CA LEU A 130 9.28 18.35 6.27
C LEU A 130 8.12 17.33 6.23
N LYS A 131 6.94 17.75 5.77
CA LYS A 131 5.74 16.90 5.65
C LYS A 131 5.41 16.53 4.20
N THR A 132 5.84 17.31 3.21
CA THR A 132 5.43 17.17 1.81
C THR A 132 5.76 15.82 1.17
N ARG A 133 6.73 15.10 1.73
CA ARG A 133 7.10 13.76 1.21
C ARG A 133 6.13 12.66 1.64
N TYR A 134 5.51 12.80 2.81
CA TYR A 134 4.70 11.77 3.45
C TYR A 134 3.27 12.19 3.76
N CYS A 135 2.88 13.38 3.35
CA CYS A 135 1.51 13.89 3.54
C CYS A 135 1.06 14.65 2.30
N THR A 136 -0.22 14.54 1.98
CA THR A 136 -0.86 15.46 1.02
C THR A 136 -1.22 16.75 1.71
N PHE A 137 -0.75 17.89 1.18
CA PHE A 137 -1.07 19.20 1.71
C PHE A 137 -2.47 19.68 1.27
N VAL A 138 -3.27 20.15 2.23
CA VAL A 138 -4.57 20.79 1.99
C VAL A 138 -4.63 22.09 2.79
N SER A 139 -4.69 23.23 2.10
CA SER A 139 -4.65 24.57 2.74
C SER A 139 -6.00 25.03 3.30
N PHE A 140 -7.11 24.46 2.83
CA PHE A 140 -8.44 24.84 3.29
C PHE A 140 -8.85 24.07 4.54
N PRO A 141 -9.56 24.70 5.50
CA PRO A 141 -10.12 23.99 6.64
C PRO A 141 -10.94 22.78 6.20
N MET A 142 -10.82 21.68 6.93
CA MET A 142 -11.52 20.44 6.63
C MET A 142 -12.46 20.08 7.79
N ASP A 143 -13.72 19.75 7.43
CA ASP A 143 -14.72 19.19 8.35
C ASP A 143 -14.48 17.67 8.50
N VAL A 144 -13.80 17.31 9.56
CA VAL A 144 -13.46 15.89 9.85
C VAL A 144 -14.70 15.09 10.25
N GLU A 145 -15.71 15.72 10.86
CA GLU A 145 -16.95 15.03 11.21
C GLU A 145 -17.76 14.67 9.96
N ALA A 146 -17.82 15.57 8.98
CA ALA A 146 -18.42 15.27 7.67
C ALA A 146 -17.66 14.12 6.98
N MET A 147 -16.31 14.11 7.03
CA MET A 147 -15.49 13.02 6.49
C MET A 147 -15.82 11.68 7.18
N ARG A 148 -15.93 11.68 8.51
CA ARG A 148 -16.30 10.48 9.30
C ARG A 148 -17.70 9.98 8.92
N ALA A 149 -18.66 10.89 8.74
CA ALA A 149 -20.01 10.54 8.31
C ALA A 149 -20.01 9.89 6.92
N GLY A 150 -19.25 10.43 5.97
CA GLY A 150 -19.08 9.85 4.63
C GLY A 150 -18.37 8.51 4.63
N ALA A 151 -17.35 8.35 5.47
CA ALA A 151 -16.55 7.12 5.59
C ALA A 151 -17.40 5.91 6.03
N LYS A 152 -18.44 6.11 6.84
CA LYS A 152 -19.33 5.05 7.31
C LYS A 152 -20.01 4.28 6.18
N TYR A 153 -20.29 4.94 5.06
CA TYR A 153 -20.91 4.29 3.89
C TYR A 153 -19.99 3.29 3.17
N LEU A 154 -18.68 3.36 3.41
CA LEU A 154 -17.69 2.49 2.77
C LEU A 154 -17.35 1.25 3.60
N VAL A 155 -17.78 1.20 4.86
CA VAL A 155 -17.54 0.04 5.74
C VAL A 155 -18.52 -1.07 5.40
N GLY A 156 -18.02 -2.30 5.31
CA GLY A 156 -18.78 -3.49 4.94
C GLY A 156 -18.34 -4.07 3.59
N GLU A 157 -19.12 -5.04 3.10
CA GLU A 157 -18.92 -5.65 1.80
C GLU A 157 -19.66 -4.87 0.73
N HIS A 158 -18.93 -4.36 -0.27
CA HIS A 158 -19.48 -3.57 -1.36
C HIS A 158 -18.77 -3.88 -2.68
N ASP A 159 -19.45 -3.57 -3.77
CA ASP A 159 -18.84 -3.48 -5.09
C ASP A 159 -18.16 -2.10 -5.23
N PHE A 160 -16.83 -2.09 -5.16
CA PHE A 160 -16.02 -0.87 -5.22
C PHE A 160 -15.60 -0.47 -6.64
N VAL A 161 -16.35 -0.87 -7.67
CA VAL A 161 -16.04 -0.49 -9.06
C VAL A 161 -15.95 1.03 -9.25
N SER A 162 -16.77 1.82 -8.52
CA SER A 162 -16.73 3.30 -8.56
C SER A 162 -15.49 3.89 -7.87
N PHE A 163 -14.80 3.11 -7.05
CA PHE A 163 -13.61 3.50 -6.32
C PHE A 163 -12.34 2.82 -6.85
N CYS A 164 -12.34 2.33 -8.08
CA CYS A 164 -11.15 1.79 -8.69
C CYS A 164 -10.85 2.44 -10.05
N ASN A 165 -9.57 2.36 -10.45
CA ASN A 165 -9.19 2.87 -11.76
C ASN A 165 -9.69 1.94 -12.88
N ILE A 166 -10.14 2.52 -13.99
CA ILE A 166 -10.66 1.82 -15.18
C ILE A 166 -9.65 0.82 -15.80
N ARG A 167 -8.35 1.00 -15.52
CA ARG A 167 -7.28 0.10 -15.98
C ARG A 167 -7.14 -1.16 -15.13
N THR A 168 -8.05 -1.40 -14.18
CA THR A 168 -8.02 -2.64 -13.42
C THR A 168 -8.37 -3.84 -14.32
N ASN A 169 -7.55 -4.88 -14.28
CA ASN A 169 -7.82 -6.15 -14.99
C ASN A 169 -8.63 -7.12 -14.12
N THR A 170 -9.06 -6.68 -12.95
CA THR A 170 -9.79 -7.53 -11.99
C THR A 170 -11.27 -7.54 -12.37
N GLN A 171 -11.81 -8.71 -12.64
CA GLN A 171 -13.25 -8.89 -12.92
C GLN A 171 -14.10 -8.80 -11.66
N ASP A 172 -13.57 -9.24 -10.52
CA ASP A 172 -14.23 -9.15 -9.22
C ASP A 172 -13.81 -7.86 -8.53
N THR A 173 -14.76 -6.93 -8.38
CA THR A 173 -14.59 -5.63 -7.73
C THR A 173 -15.21 -5.56 -6.33
N VAL A 174 -15.77 -6.67 -5.84
CA VAL A 174 -16.32 -6.77 -4.48
C VAL A 174 -15.18 -6.86 -3.47
N ARG A 175 -15.20 -6.00 -2.46
CA ARG A 175 -14.23 -5.98 -1.35
C ARG A 175 -14.96 -5.75 -0.04
N THR A 176 -14.36 -6.22 1.05
CA THR A 176 -14.85 -5.96 2.40
C THR A 176 -13.89 -4.99 3.08
N VAL A 177 -14.38 -3.80 3.38
CA VAL A 177 -13.71 -2.84 4.26
C VAL A 177 -14.18 -3.14 5.69
N TYR A 178 -13.26 -3.63 6.51
CA TYR A 178 -13.56 -3.98 7.90
C TYR A 178 -13.70 -2.76 8.78
N ASP A 179 -12.85 -1.75 8.52
CA ASP A 179 -12.82 -0.51 9.28
C ASP A 179 -12.25 0.63 8.46
N LEU A 180 -12.76 1.85 8.69
CA LEU A 180 -12.26 3.09 8.15
C LEU A 180 -12.33 4.18 9.22
N ILE A 181 -11.19 4.46 9.82
CA ILE A 181 -11.04 5.41 10.92
C ILE A 181 -10.42 6.69 10.40
N ILE A 182 -10.94 7.85 10.84
CA ILE A 182 -10.37 9.16 10.53
C ILE A 182 -10.01 9.85 11.85
N GLU A 183 -8.72 10.04 12.05
CA GLU A 183 -8.17 10.71 13.22
C GLU A 183 -7.61 12.08 12.81
N LYS A 184 -7.82 13.08 13.66
CA LYS A 184 -7.19 14.40 13.55
C LYS A 184 -6.37 14.66 14.77
N LYS A 185 -5.10 14.97 14.58
CA LYS A 185 -4.19 15.43 15.62
C LYS A 185 -3.44 16.65 15.10
N ASP A 186 -3.63 17.77 15.76
CA ASP A 186 -3.07 19.06 15.34
C ASP A 186 -3.42 19.36 13.87
N ASP A 187 -2.43 19.55 13.02
CA ASP A 187 -2.57 19.80 11.60
C ASP A 187 -2.57 18.49 10.73
N GLU A 188 -2.53 17.34 11.34
CA GLU A 188 -2.56 16.07 10.62
C GLU A 188 -3.93 15.39 10.70
N ILE A 189 -4.40 14.91 9.54
CA ILE A 189 -5.58 14.06 9.42
C ILE A 189 -5.10 12.74 8.80
N VAL A 190 -5.38 11.63 9.48
CA VAL A 190 -5.02 10.28 9.02
C VAL A 190 -6.27 9.47 8.77
N LEU A 191 -6.39 8.96 7.54
CA LEU A 191 -7.42 7.99 7.17
C LEU A 191 -6.78 6.61 7.22
N ARG A 192 -7.22 5.77 8.15
CA ARG A 192 -6.78 4.37 8.27
C ARG A 192 -7.89 3.46 7.76
N VAL A 193 -7.62 2.69 6.72
CA VAL A 193 -8.56 1.76 6.13
C VAL A 193 -8.02 0.34 6.19
N THR A 194 -8.82 -0.60 6.70
CA THR A 194 -8.49 -2.02 6.83
C THR A 194 -9.52 -2.85 6.07
N GLY A 195 -9.08 -3.80 5.26
CA GLY A 195 -9.97 -4.66 4.48
C GLY A 195 -9.31 -5.97 4.05
N ASN A 196 -10.08 -6.83 3.38
CA ASN A 196 -9.60 -8.10 2.84
C ASN A 196 -8.70 -7.94 1.61
N GLY A 197 -8.76 -6.78 0.96
CA GLY A 197 -7.98 -6.42 -0.22
C GLY A 197 -8.47 -5.10 -0.80
N PHE A 198 -7.66 -4.53 -1.68
CA PHE A 198 -7.98 -3.24 -2.31
C PHE A 198 -7.75 -3.32 -3.81
N LEU A 199 -8.59 -2.63 -4.56
CA LEU A 199 -8.48 -2.48 -6.01
C LEU A 199 -7.43 -1.42 -6.36
N TYR A 200 -7.09 -1.36 -7.63
CA TYR A 200 -6.12 -0.39 -8.14
C TYR A 200 -6.57 1.05 -7.84
N ASN A 201 -5.74 1.82 -7.17
CA ASN A 201 -5.98 3.18 -6.67
C ASN A 201 -7.12 3.32 -5.64
N MET A 202 -7.74 2.25 -5.17
CA MET A 202 -8.96 2.31 -4.35
C MET A 202 -8.80 3.20 -3.12
N VAL A 203 -7.76 3.02 -2.33
CA VAL A 203 -7.53 3.82 -1.10
C VAL A 203 -7.32 5.30 -1.44
N ARG A 204 -6.60 5.61 -2.52
CA ARG A 204 -6.36 6.99 -2.96
C ARG A 204 -7.64 7.66 -3.50
N ILE A 205 -8.51 6.90 -4.15
CA ILE A 205 -9.82 7.41 -4.60
C ILE A 205 -10.73 7.64 -3.38
N ILE A 206 -10.77 6.72 -2.42
CA ILE A 206 -11.47 6.92 -1.14
C ILE A 206 -10.99 8.20 -0.46
N ALA A 207 -9.68 8.40 -0.33
CA ALA A 207 -9.09 9.60 0.26
C ALA A 207 -9.48 10.86 -0.52
N GLY A 208 -9.44 10.82 -1.86
CA GLY A 208 -9.82 11.95 -2.71
C GLY A 208 -11.29 12.36 -2.55
N VAL A 209 -12.20 11.40 -2.49
CA VAL A 209 -13.64 11.64 -2.25
C VAL A 209 -13.85 12.22 -0.85
N LEU A 210 -13.23 11.65 0.18
CA LEU A 210 -13.37 12.13 1.56
C LEU A 210 -12.73 13.51 1.77
N ILE A 211 -11.65 13.84 1.07
CA ILE A 211 -11.10 15.21 1.04
C ILE A 211 -12.13 16.20 0.48
N ARG A 212 -12.86 15.84 -0.58
CA ARG A 212 -13.92 16.71 -1.13
C ARG A 212 -15.09 16.88 -0.17
N VAL A 213 -15.45 15.83 0.58
CA VAL A 213 -16.44 15.93 1.66
C VAL A 213 -15.94 16.88 2.75
N GLY A 214 -14.71 16.70 3.25
CA GLY A 214 -14.12 17.55 4.28
C GLY A 214 -14.00 19.02 3.87
N ARG A 215 -13.83 19.30 2.56
CA ARG A 215 -13.81 20.66 2.00
C ARG A 215 -15.21 21.23 1.72
N GLY A 216 -16.27 20.49 1.96
CA GLY A 216 -17.65 20.92 1.72
C GLY A 216 -18.08 20.91 0.24
N PHE A 217 -17.28 20.32 -0.68
CA PHE A 217 -17.71 20.18 -2.08
C PHE A 217 -18.76 19.08 -2.25
N TYR A 218 -18.76 18.09 -1.38
CA TYR A 218 -19.71 17.01 -1.34
C TYR A 218 -20.34 16.91 0.05
N ALA A 219 -21.65 16.65 0.11
CA ALA A 219 -22.28 16.18 1.33
C ALA A 219 -21.81 14.74 1.63
N PRO A 220 -21.79 14.29 2.91
CA PRO A 220 -21.40 12.93 3.28
C PRO A 220 -22.15 11.84 2.50
N GLU A 221 -23.42 12.03 2.19
CA GLU A 221 -24.29 11.11 1.44
C GLU A 221 -23.81 10.89 0.00
N LYS A 222 -23.06 11.83 -0.58
CA LYS A 222 -22.48 11.70 -1.92
C LYS A 222 -21.54 10.50 -2.02
N VAL A 223 -20.90 10.10 -0.92
CA VAL A 223 -20.06 8.90 -0.87
C VAL A 223 -20.89 7.66 -1.18
N LYS A 224 -22.11 7.57 -0.60
CA LYS A 224 -23.05 6.48 -0.88
C LYS A 224 -23.55 6.50 -2.33
N GLU A 225 -23.88 7.67 -2.85
CA GLU A 225 -24.32 7.82 -4.25
C GLU A 225 -23.24 7.32 -5.23
N ILE A 226 -21.97 7.68 -4.99
CA ILE A 226 -20.83 7.22 -5.80
C ILE A 226 -20.68 5.69 -5.71
N LEU A 227 -20.81 5.13 -4.51
CA LEU A 227 -20.72 3.69 -4.29
C LEU A 227 -21.84 2.94 -5.03
N ASP A 228 -23.08 3.40 -4.88
CA ASP A 228 -24.26 2.77 -5.46
C ASP A 228 -24.34 2.93 -6.99
N ALA A 229 -23.67 3.91 -7.57
CA ALA A 229 -23.63 4.15 -9.01
C ALA A 229 -22.97 2.98 -9.78
N LYS A 230 -22.05 2.25 -9.16
CA LYS A 230 -21.36 1.08 -9.73
C LYS A 230 -20.77 1.33 -11.13
N VAL A 231 -20.21 2.51 -11.33
CA VAL A 231 -19.57 2.92 -12.58
C VAL A 231 -18.25 3.61 -12.28
N HIS A 232 -17.29 3.49 -13.19
CA HIS A 232 -16.07 4.29 -13.11
C HIS A 232 -16.44 5.78 -13.30
N THR A 233 -16.34 6.57 -12.24
CA THR A 233 -16.67 8.00 -12.29
C THR A 233 -15.40 8.85 -12.19
N SER A 234 -15.43 10.02 -12.83
CA SER A 234 -14.41 11.06 -12.62
C SER A 234 -14.60 11.81 -11.29
N GLU A 235 -15.71 11.56 -10.57
CA GLU A 235 -16.01 12.21 -9.29
C GLU A 235 -15.06 11.78 -8.18
N GLY A 236 -14.50 10.56 -8.28
CA GLY A 236 -13.42 10.10 -7.43
C GLY A 236 -12.06 10.60 -7.92
N ALA A 237 -11.70 11.86 -7.65
CA ALA A 237 -10.35 12.32 -7.91
C ALA A 237 -9.36 11.47 -7.10
N THR A 238 -8.41 10.83 -7.78
CA THR A 238 -7.36 10.06 -7.12
C THR A 238 -6.45 11.00 -6.33
N ALA A 239 -6.38 10.84 -5.02
CA ALA A 239 -5.49 11.63 -4.18
C ALA A 239 -4.02 11.35 -4.50
N PRO A 240 -3.10 12.32 -4.27
CA PRO A 240 -1.67 12.16 -4.53
C PRO A 240 -1.06 10.93 -3.84
N PRO A 241 -0.05 10.27 -4.43
CA PRO A 241 0.52 9.05 -3.87
C PRO A 241 1.34 9.28 -2.60
N ASN A 242 1.92 10.45 -2.42
CA ASN A 242 2.80 10.79 -1.30
C ASN A 242 2.11 10.81 0.08
N GLY A 243 0.79 10.78 0.12
CA GLY A 243 0.03 10.64 1.36
C GLY A 243 -0.20 9.19 1.80
N LEU A 244 0.02 8.20 0.93
CA LEU A 244 -0.27 6.79 1.15
C LEU A 244 0.98 6.00 1.49
#